data_0fea31ac8e345e0b001cc0e2652ab566
#
_entry.id   0fea31ac8e345e0b001cc0e2652ab566
#
_cell.length_a   1.000
_cell.length_b   1.000
_cell.length_c   1.000
_cell.angle_alpha   90.00
_cell.angle_beta   90.00
_cell.angle_gamma   90.00
#
_symmetry.space_group_name_H-M   'P 1'
#
loop_
_entity.id
_entity.type
_entity.pdbx_description
1 polymer ?
#
loop_
_entity_poly.entity_id
_entity_poly.type
_entity_poly.pdbx_seq_one_letter_code
_entity_poly.pdbx_strand_id
1 'polypeptide(L)'
;MKKWICMLLAAMMVLSLAACGGNQDPQQENGTQQGDTQQNEQTVDLKQAAEDAIATLGDEMPLFPVEDAAELEGLYPGLTAVETKQIVAYQPPVSGFGCELVMVEVASAADVETVRGILQQRVDSMANDTGYPENTPAWKNNSAVTVNGNYVVMGVLPEGVTLPAAFKAEF
;
A
#
# COMPACT_ATOMS: atom_id res chain seq x y z
N MET A 1 -31.18 -20.08 -29.57
CA MET A 1 -31.05 -21.47 -30.11
C MET A 1 -29.72 -22.01 -29.62
N LYS A 2 -29.84 -23.15 -28.96
CA LYS A 2 -28.87 -24.23 -28.76
C LYS A 2 -27.60 -23.85 -27.93
N LYS A 3 -27.48 -24.26 -26.67
CA LYS A 3 -27.41 -25.64 -26.10
C LYS A 3 -25.97 -26.14 -26.01
N TRP A 4 -25.53 -26.34 -24.70
CA TRP A 4 -24.93 -27.56 -24.18
C TRP A 4 -23.48 -27.83 -24.60
N ILE A 5 -22.61 -28.10 -23.64
CA ILE A 5 -22.19 -29.41 -23.09
C ILE A 5 -21.15 -29.11 -22.03
N CYS A 6 -21.29 -29.29 -20.74
CA CYS A 6 -21.25 -30.54 -19.94
C CYS A 6 -19.96 -31.34 -20.01
N MET A 7 -19.47 -31.60 -18.82
CA MET A 7 -18.86 -32.82 -18.27
C MET A 7 -17.35 -32.95 -18.28
N LEU A 8 -16.81 -32.99 -17.06
CA LEU A 8 -16.31 -34.17 -16.33
C LEU A 8 -14.92 -34.67 -16.70
N LEU A 9 -14.04 -34.75 -15.68
CA LEU A 9 -13.20 -35.88 -15.28
C LEU A 9 -12.34 -35.39 -14.12
N ALA A 10 -12.56 -35.69 -12.88
CA ALA A 10 -12.45 -36.98 -12.18
C ALA A 10 -10.99 -37.44 -12.02
N ALA A 11 -10.50 -37.26 -10.79
CA ALA A 11 -9.71 -38.17 -9.98
C ALA A 11 -8.53 -38.92 -10.61
N MET A 12 -7.34 -38.73 -10.02
CA MET A 12 -6.46 -39.86 -9.69
C MET A 12 -5.67 -39.57 -8.43
N MET A 13 -6.03 -40.26 -7.37
CA MET A 13 -5.21 -40.56 -6.21
C MET A 13 -4.05 -41.46 -6.64
N VAL A 14 -2.90 -41.19 -6.14
CA VAL A 14 -1.83 -42.20 -6.02
C VAL A 14 -1.38 -42.23 -4.57
N LEU A 15 -1.85 -43.24 -3.86
CA LEU A 15 -1.26 -43.71 -2.61
C LEU A 15 0.07 -44.38 -2.92
N SER A 16 1.11 -44.02 -2.22
CA SER A 16 2.27 -44.88 -2.01
C SER A 16 2.53 -45.00 -0.53
N LEU A 17 2.08 -46.12 0.02
CA LEU A 17 2.49 -46.67 1.32
C LEU A 17 3.88 -47.28 1.12
N ALA A 18 4.80 -46.91 2.00
CA ALA A 18 5.95 -47.76 2.33
C ALA A 18 6.05 -47.86 3.83
N ALA A 19 5.77 -49.06 4.32
CA ALA A 19 5.82 -49.46 5.71
C ALA A 19 7.25 -49.91 6.06
N CYS A 20 7.67 -49.60 7.30
CA CYS A 20 8.53 -50.44 8.17
C CYS A 20 8.56 -49.71 9.50
N GLY A 21 8.03 -50.16 10.57
CA GLY A 21 8.25 -51.31 11.40
C GLY A 21 8.95 -50.90 12.69
N GLY A 22 8.23 -50.96 13.89
CA GLY A 22 8.87 -50.82 15.18
C GLY A 22 7.96 -50.32 16.29
N ASN A 23 7.57 -51.21 17.19
CA ASN A 23 6.72 -51.09 18.37
C ASN A 23 7.09 -49.94 19.32
N GLN A 24 6.14 -49.22 19.91
CA GLN A 24 5.64 -49.27 21.31
C GLN A 24 4.75 -48.09 21.65
N ASP A 25 3.78 -48.38 22.47
CA ASP A 25 2.57 -47.70 22.94
C ASP A 25 2.78 -46.41 23.79
N PRO A 26 1.67 -45.81 24.31
CA PRO A 26 1.10 -44.57 23.78
C PRO A 26 1.22 -43.44 24.84
N GLN A 27 1.42 -42.21 24.38
CA GLN A 27 1.02 -41.03 25.18
C GLN A 27 0.47 -39.95 24.23
N GLN A 28 -0.74 -39.62 24.57
CA GLN A 28 -1.60 -38.62 24.05
C GLN A 28 -1.03 -37.24 24.28
N GLU A 29 -0.59 -36.53 23.27
CA GLU A 29 -0.43 -35.08 23.31
C GLU A 29 -1.09 -34.44 22.09
N ASN A 30 -2.07 -33.63 22.44
CA ASN A 30 -2.89 -32.82 21.61
C ASN A 30 -2.04 -31.67 21.04
N GLY A 31 -1.40 -31.89 19.91
CA GLY A 31 -0.65 -30.88 19.17
C GLY A 31 -1.57 -30.19 18.14
N THR A 32 -2.10 -29.04 18.51
CA THR A 32 -2.72 -28.10 17.58
C THR A 32 -1.70 -27.76 16.49
N GLN A 33 -1.89 -28.32 15.30
CA GLN A 33 -1.18 -27.85 14.11
C GLN A 33 -1.75 -26.47 13.76
N GLN A 34 -1.05 -25.46 14.25
CA GLN A 34 -1.15 -24.10 13.77
C GLN A 34 -0.57 -24.12 12.34
N GLY A 35 -1.46 -24.10 11.37
CA GLY A 35 -1.08 -23.95 9.97
C GLY A 35 -0.42 -22.58 9.79
N ASP A 36 0.89 -22.56 9.68
CA ASP A 36 1.63 -21.44 9.13
C ASP A 36 1.19 -21.30 7.66
N THR A 37 0.22 -20.44 7.46
CA THR A 37 -0.03 -19.86 6.14
C THR A 37 1.11 -18.87 5.92
N GLN A 38 2.22 -19.33 5.37
CA GLN A 38 3.20 -18.44 4.74
C GLN A 38 2.47 -17.76 3.58
N GLN A 39 1.86 -16.61 3.87
CA GLN A 39 1.60 -15.62 2.85
C GLN A 39 2.97 -15.25 2.29
N ASN A 40 3.16 -15.56 1.04
CA ASN A 40 4.30 -15.06 0.26
C ASN A 40 4.06 -13.54 0.15
N GLU A 41 4.54 -12.78 1.16
CA GLU A 41 4.49 -11.31 1.15
C GLU A 41 5.40 -10.88 -0.01
N GLN A 42 4.80 -10.64 -1.14
CA GLN A 42 5.47 -10.00 -2.26
C GLN A 42 5.78 -8.57 -1.82
N THR A 43 7.02 -8.34 -1.41
CA THR A 43 7.48 -7.01 -1.01
C THR A 43 7.42 -6.09 -2.23
N VAL A 44 6.62 -5.05 -2.15
CA VAL A 44 6.53 -4.01 -3.19
C VAL A 44 7.72 -3.07 -3.01
N ASP A 45 8.44 -2.77 -4.08
CA ASP A 45 9.42 -1.69 -4.11
C ASP A 45 8.65 -0.36 -4.28
N LEU A 46 8.51 0.39 -3.18
CA LEU A 46 7.73 1.63 -3.17
C LEU A 46 8.34 2.71 -4.04
N LYS A 47 9.66 2.74 -4.17
CA LYS A 47 10.31 3.72 -5.05
C LYS A 47 9.95 3.45 -6.50
N GLN A 48 10.08 2.21 -6.94
CA GLN A 48 9.71 1.83 -8.32
C GLN A 48 8.22 2.05 -8.57
N ALA A 49 7.35 1.65 -7.62
CA ALA A 49 5.91 1.83 -7.75
C ALA A 49 5.52 3.33 -7.85
N ALA A 50 6.18 4.19 -7.08
CA ALA A 50 5.96 5.64 -7.15
C ALA A 50 6.44 6.23 -8.47
N GLU A 51 7.64 5.87 -8.91
CA GLU A 51 8.21 6.35 -10.18
C GLU A 51 7.36 5.91 -11.38
N ASP A 52 6.88 4.66 -11.40
CA ASP A 52 5.98 4.15 -12.43
C ASP A 52 4.64 4.90 -12.43
N ALA A 53 4.08 5.17 -11.25
CA ALA A 53 2.84 5.93 -11.13
C ALA A 53 3.00 7.37 -11.61
N ILE A 54 4.09 8.04 -11.22
CA ILE A 54 4.40 9.42 -11.61
C ILE A 54 4.63 9.50 -13.14
N ALA A 55 5.30 8.52 -13.72
CA ALA A 55 5.52 8.46 -15.17
C ALA A 55 4.20 8.46 -15.98
N THR A 56 3.11 7.97 -15.39
CA THR A 56 1.78 8.00 -16.02
C THR A 56 1.18 9.40 -16.11
N LEU A 57 1.68 10.37 -15.31
CA LEU A 57 1.16 11.73 -15.26
C LEU A 57 1.71 12.62 -16.38
N GLY A 58 2.81 12.20 -17.01
CA GLY A 58 3.50 12.98 -18.04
C GLY A 58 4.27 14.19 -17.49
N ASP A 59 4.86 14.94 -18.40
CA ASP A 59 5.78 16.04 -18.05
C ASP A 59 5.08 17.30 -17.50
N GLU A 60 3.75 17.38 -17.64
CA GLU A 60 2.97 18.55 -17.22
C GLU A 60 2.78 18.61 -15.68
N MET A 61 3.01 17.51 -14.98
CA MET A 61 2.88 17.42 -13.52
C MET A 61 4.16 16.84 -12.90
N PRO A 62 5.27 17.57 -12.91
CA PRO A 62 6.51 17.07 -12.34
C PRO A 62 6.41 16.94 -10.83
N LEU A 63 6.71 15.75 -10.32
CA LEU A 63 6.88 15.46 -8.90
C LEU A 63 8.34 15.15 -8.63
N PHE A 64 8.87 15.68 -7.54
CA PHE A 64 10.26 15.52 -7.12
C PHE A 64 10.32 14.78 -5.79
N PRO A 65 11.32 13.91 -5.60
CA PRO A 65 11.47 13.19 -4.33
C PRO A 65 11.80 14.14 -3.19
N VAL A 66 11.21 13.90 -2.02
CA VAL A 66 11.57 14.52 -0.75
C VAL A 66 12.58 13.59 -0.08
N GLU A 67 13.86 13.97 -0.12
CA GLU A 67 14.95 13.14 0.41
C GLU A 67 15.42 13.60 1.80
N ASP A 68 15.13 14.83 2.17
CA ASP A 68 15.55 15.41 3.46
C ASP A 68 14.57 15.04 4.58
N ALA A 69 15.09 14.45 5.66
CA ALA A 69 14.27 13.99 6.79
C ALA A 69 13.58 15.15 7.54
N ALA A 70 14.20 16.34 7.59
CA ALA A 70 13.61 17.50 8.24
C ALA A 70 12.48 18.09 7.37
N GLU A 71 12.64 18.04 6.05
CA GLU A 71 11.57 18.41 5.11
C GLU A 71 10.40 17.43 5.24
N LEU A 72 10.67 16.12 5.26
CA LEU A 72 9.65 15.08 5.45
C LEU A 72 8.88 15.29 6.76
N GLU A 73 9.59 15.56 7.87
CA GLU A 73 8.95 15.84 9.17
C GLU A 73 8.14 17.14 9.13
N GLY A 74 8.60 18.16 8.40
CA GLY A 74 7.87 19.41 8.21
C GLY A 74 6.56 19.24 7.45
N LEU A 75 6.53 18.33 6.47
CA LEU A 75 5.33 18.00 5.67
C LEU A 75 4.38 17.06 6.40
N TYR A 76 4.94 16.08 7.11
CA TYR A 76 4.20 14.98 7.78
C TYR A 76 4.64 14.83 9.23
N PRO A 77 4.26 15.77 10.13
CA PRO A 77 4.73 15.77 11.52
C PRO A 77 4.46 14.45 12.25
N GLY A 78 5.52 13.87 12.78
CA GLY A 78 5.49 12.57 13.48
C GLY A 78 5.77 11.35 12.61
N LEU A 79 5.85 11.51 11.28
CA LEU A 79 6.09 10.37 10.38
C LEU A 79 7.50 9.78 10.56
N THR A 80 8.50 10.62 10.78
CA THR A 80 9.90 10.21 10.99
C THR A 80 10.13 9.48 12.31
N ALA A 81 9.17 9.55 13.25
CA ALA A 81 9.21 8.82 14.52
C ALA A 81 8.63 7.40 14.41
N VAL A 82 7.96 7.06 13.31
CA VAL A 82 7.42 5.71 13.06
C VAL A 82 8.50 4.83 12.46
N GLU A 83 8.61 3.59 12.95
CA GLU A 83 9.51 2.60 12.35
C GLU A 83 8.94 2.11 11.02
N THR A 84 9.65 2.41 9.91
CA THR A 84 9.24 2.06 8.56
C THR A 84 10.27 1.17 7.90
N LYS A 85 9.83 0.25 7.03
CA LYS A 85 10.72 -0.51 6.14
C LYS A 85 11.08 0.30 4.90
N GLN A 86 10.09 1.02 4.36
CA GLN A 86 10.24 1.89 3.21
C GLN A 86 9.39 3.15 3.41
N ILE A 87 9.91 4.27 2.94
CA ILE A 87 9.18 5.52 2.84
C ILE A 87 9.64 6.26 1.59
N VAL A 88 8.70 6.70 0.79
CA VAL A 88 8.93 7.57 -0.35
C VAL A 88 7.90 8.67 -0.36
N ALA A 89 8.31 9.89 -0.66
CA ALA A 89 7.46 11.05 -0.78
C ALA A 89 7.87 11.85 -2.00
N TYR A 90 6.88 12.32 -2.73
CA TYR A 90 7.07 13.14 -3.92
C TYR A 90 6.12 14.33 -3.87
N GLN A 91 6.65 15.52 -4.13
CA GLN A 91 5.88 16.76 -4.17
C GLN A 91 6.26 17.62 -5.38
N PRO A 92 5.40 18.57 -5.77
CA PRO A 92 5.72 19.50 -6.83
C PRO A 92 6.80 20.50 -6.37
N PRO A 93 7.55 21.11 -7.30
CA PRO A 93 8.59 22.09 -6.95
C PRO A 93 8.02 23.41 -6.42
N VAL A 94 6.73 23.61 -6.58
CA VAL A 94 6.01 24.81 -6.14
C VAL A 94 4.71 24.39 -5.48
N SER A 95 4.42 24.95 -4.32
CA SER A 95 3.20 24.65 -3.53
C SER A 95 1.88 24.94 -4.27
N GLY A 96 1.95 25.60 -5.44
CA GLY A 96 0.78 25.94 -6.27
C GLY A 96 0.17 24.78 -7.06
N PHE A 97 0.72 23.56 -6.96
CA PHE A 97 0.14 22.38 -7.61
C PHE A 97 -0.47 21.46 -6.55
N GLY A 98 -1.76 21.21 -6.61
CA GLY A 98 -2.43 20.19 -5.78
C GLY A 98 -2.07 18.79 -6.25
N CYS A 99 -0.80 18.41 -6.07
CA CYS A 99 -0.25 17.14 -6.53
C CYS A 99 0.80 16.64 -5.52
N GLU A 100 0.61 15.44 -4.95
CA GLU A 100 1.51 14.88 -3.95
C GLU A 100 1.32 13.35 -3.90
N LEU A 101 2.42 12.60 -3.70
CA LEU A 101 2.39 11.16 -3.52
C LEU A 101 3.29 10.77 -2.36
N VAL A 102 2.75 10.03 -1.40
CA VAL A 102 3.50 9.45 -0.29
C VAL A 102 3.14 7.99 -0.15
N MET A 103 4.14 7.13 -0.07
CA MET A 103 3.97 5.71 0.17
C MET A 103 4.85 5.28 1.34
N VAL A 104 4.28 4.54 2.28
CA VAL A 104 4.95 4.07 3.50
C VAL A 104 4.68 2.58 3.67
N GLU A 105 5.73 1.79 3.88
CA GLU A 105 5.62 0.44 4.42
C GLU A 105 6.05 0.49 5.89
N VAL A 106 5.11 0.29 6.81
CA VAL A 106 5.42 0.24 8.23
C VAL A 106 6.10 -1.08 8.61
N ALA A 107 7.00 -1.04 9.59
CA ALA A 107 7.63 -2.24 10.11
C ALA A 107 6.64 -3.12 10.91
N SER A 108 5.66 -2.51 11.56
CA SER A 108 4.64 -3.17 12.37
C SER A 108 3.24 -2.79 11.91
N ALA A 109 2.35 -3.78 11.77
CA ALA A 109 0.93 -3.53 11.48
C ALA A 109 0.23 -2.65 12.54
N ALA A 110 0.78 -2.57 13.76
CA ALA A 110 0.26 -1.70 14.81
C ALA A 110 0.40 -0.21 14.48
N ASP A 111 1.33 0.16 13.59
CA ASP A 111 1.62 1.55 13.23
C ASP A 111 0.82 2.05 12.00
N VAL A 112 0.12 1.15 11.31
CA VAL A 112 -0.67 1.47 10.11
C VAL A 112 -1.64 2.64 10.36
N GLU A 113 -2.43 2.55 11.44
CA GLU A 113 -3.41 3.60 11.76
C GLU A 113 -2.75 4.92 12.17
N THR A 114 -1.57 4.86 12.80
CA THR A 114 -0.79 6.07 13.12
C THR A 114 -0.35 6.78 11.84
N VAL A 115 0.25 6.05 10.90
CA VAL A 115 0.67 6.61 9.61
C VAL A 115 -0.52 7.11 8.80
N ARG A 116 -1.61 6.33 8.73
CA ARG A 116 -2.84 6.77 8.07
C ARG A 116 -3.36 8.09 8.64
N GLY A 117 -3.34 8.23 9.98
CA GLY A 117 -3.75 9.46 10.66
C GLY A 117 -2.87 10.66 10.31
N ILE A 118 -1.54 10.48 10.26
CA ILE A 118 -0.58 11.53 9.87
C ILE A 118 -0.85 11.99 8.43
N LEU A 119 -0.99 11.05 7.49
CA LEU A 119 -1.25 11.39 6.09
C LEU A 119 -2.63 12.02 5.89
N GLN A 120 -3.65 11.58 6.63
CA GLN A 120 -4.97 12.20 6.61
C GLN A 120 -4.93 13.64 7.15
N GLN A 121 -4.15 13.89 8.22
CA GLN A 121 -3.97 15.24 8.74
C GLN A 121 -3.34 16.19 7.71
N ARG A 122 -2.43 15.69 6.88
CA ARG A 122 -1.88 16.45 5.74
C ARG A 122 -2.97 16.83 4.76
N VAL A 123 -3.79 15.86 4.34
CA VAL A 123 -4.94 16.10 3.45
C VAL A 123 -5.88 17.15 4.06
N ASP A 124 -6.28 16.97 5.32
CA ASP A 124 -7.23 17.87 6.00
C ASP A 124 -6.67 19.29 6.14
N SER A 125 -5.37 19.42 6.44
CA SER A 125 -4.69 20.71 6.53
C SER A 125 -4.71 21.46 5.20
N MET A 126 -4.30 20.76 4.12
CA MET A 126 -4.22 21.37 2.80
C MET A 126 -5.61 21.63 2.19
N ALA A 127 -6.59 20.80 2.49
CA ALA A 127 -7.99 21.01 2.08
C ALA A 127 -8.61 22.26 2.71
N ASN A 128 -8.06 22.77 3.81
CA ASN A 128 -8.51 23.96 4.51
C ASN A 128 -7.49 25.13 4.43
N ASP A 129 -6.46 25.00 3.60
CA ASP A 129 -5.46 26.02 3.43
C ASP A 129 -6.06 27.28 2.79
N THR A 130 -5.78 28.42 3.40
CA THR A 130 -6.21 29.74 2.91
C THR A 130 -5.12 30.49 2.16
N GLY A 131 -3.88 29.99 2.23
CA GLY A 131 -2.72 30.58 1.53
C GLY A 131 -2.74 30.30 0.03
N TYR A 132 -3.24 29.12 -0.35
CA TYR A 132 -3.37 28.68 -1.75
C TYR A 132 -4.76 28.11 -2.01
N PRO A 133 -5.80 28.95 -2.01
CA PRO A 133 -7.19 28.49 -2.10
C PRO A 133 -7.51 27.77 -3.43
N GLU A 134 -6.74 28.01 -4.49
CA GLU A 134 -6.86 27.37 -5.78
C GLU A 134 -6.50 25.87 -5.76
N ASN A 135 -5.74 25.43 -4.75
CA ASN A 135 -5.34 24.02 -4.61
C ASN A 135 -6.31 23.22 -3.75
N THR A 136 -7.13 23.89 -2.93
CA THR A 136 -8.03 23.21 -2.01
C THR A 136 -9.03 22.26 -2.68
N PRO A 137 -9.52 22.50 -3.92
CA PRO A 137 -10.39 21.54 -4.59
C PRO A 137 -9.72 20.20 -4.87
N ALA A 138 -8.43 20.18 -5.26
CA ALA A 138 -7.68 18.95 -5.46
C ALA A 138 -7.61 18.13 -4.16
N TRP A 139 -7.25 18.77 -3.06
CA TRP A 139 -7.18 18.14 -1.75
C TRP A 139 -8.54 17.66 -1.20
N LYS A 140 -9.62 18.37 -1.49
CA LYS A 140 -10.97 17.99 -1.05
C LYS A 140 -11.58 16.87 -1.90
N ASN A 141 -11.37 16.93 -3.21
CA ASN A 141 -12.15 16.15 -4.15
C ASN A 141 -11.32 15.06 -4.86
N ASN A 142 -9.98 15.20 -4.87
CA ASN A 142 -9.10 14.32 -5.63
C ASN A 142 -7.87 13.90 -4.82
N SER A 143 -8.07 13.61 -3.54
CA SER A 143 -7.11 12.97 -2.66
C SER A 143 -7.60 11.60 -2.22
N ALA A 144 -6.66 10.72 -1.89
CA ALA A 144 -6.94 9.43 -1.28
C ALA A 144 -5.87 9.10 -0.23
N VAL A 145 -6.28 8.59 0.94
CA VAL A 145 -5.41 7.93 1.91
C VAL A 145 -5.92 6.51 2.04
N THR A 146 -5.14 5.56 1.57
CA THR A 146 -5.54 4.15 1.49
C THR A 146 -4.52 3.24 2.17
N VAL A 147 -5.00 2.06 2.58
CA VAL A 147 -4.20 1.05 3.27
C VAL A 147 -4.31 -0.28 2.52
N ASN A 148 -3.17 -0.95 2.33
CA ASN A 148 -3.10 -2.32 1.84
C ASN A 148 -2.06 -3.09 2.68
N GLY A 149 -2.52 -3.94 3.59
CA GLY A 149 -1.63 -4.62 4.55
C GLY A 149 -0.83 -3.62 5.39
N ASN A 150 0.49 -3.68 5.28
CA ASN A 150 1.43 -2.76 5.96
C ASN A 150 1.73 -1.49 5.15
N TYR A 151 1.12 -1.33 3.99
CA TYR A 151 1.33 -0.18 3.12
C TYR A 151 0.25 0.87 3.35
N VAL A 152 0.68 2.12 3.53
CA VAL A 152 -0.20 3.29 3.61
C VAL A 152 0.21 4.26 2.52
N VAL A 153 -0.74 4.66 1.69
CA VAL A 153 -0.48 5.54 0.55
C VAL A 153 -1.40 6.75 0.62
N MET A 154 -0.82 7.93 0.44
CA MET A 154 -1.54 9.18 0.20
C MET A 154 -1.22 9.66 -1.22
N GLY A 155 -2.25 9.89 -2.01
CA GLY A 155 -2.15 10.48 -3.33
C GLY A 155 -3.08 11.66 -3.49
N VAL A 156 -2.61 12.72 -4.13
CA VAL A 156 -3.40 13.90 -4.50
C VAL A 156 -3.01 14.31 -5.91
N LEU A 157 -4.00 14.59 -6.73
CA LEU A 157 -3.82 15.13 -8.08
C LEU A 157 -4.76 16.29 -8.34
N PRO A 158 -4.49 17.14 -9.34
CA PRO A 158 -5.40 18.20 -9.73
C PRO A 158 -6.82 17.68 -10.01
N GLU A 159 -7.82 18.50 -9.74
CA GLU A 159 -9.21 18.17 -10.00
C GLU A 159 -9.42 17.80 -11.48
N GLY A 160 -10.14 16.71 -11.75
CA GLY A 160 -10.37 16.19 -13.10
C GLY A 160 -9.31 15.22 -13.62
N VAL A 161 -8.19 15.06 -12.93
CA VAL A 161 -7.18 14.03 -13.23
C VAL A 161 -7.50 12.76 -12.47
N THR A 162 -7.46 11.60 -13.14
CA THR A 162 -7.71 10.30 -12.48
C THR A 162 -6.50 9.87 -11.68
N LEU A 163 -6.69 9.55 -10.40
CA LEU A 163 -5.64 8.97 -9.56
C LEU A 163 -5.23 7.58 -10.11
N PRO A 164 -3.95 7.37 -10.46
CA PRO A 164 -3.45 6.04 -10.82
C PRO A 164 -3.63 5.02 -9.69
N ALA A 165 -3.61 3.71 -10.03
CA ALA A 165 -3.80 2.63 -9.05
C ALA A 165 -2.81 2.71 -7.88
N ALA A 166 -1.53 2.97 -8.14
CA ALA A 166 -0.52 3.10 -7.09
C ALA A 166 -0.79 4.26 -6.12
N PHE A 167 -1.46 5.34 -6.55
CA PHE A 167 -1.91 6.43 -5.67
C PHE A 167 -3.02 6.00 -4.70
N LYS A 168 -3.57 4.79 -4.88
CA LYS A 168 -4.63 4.20 -4.06
C LYS A 168 -4.20 2.91 -3.37
N ALA A 169 -2.90 2.61 -3.31
CA ALA A 169 -2.38 1.34 -2.80
C ALA A 169 -3.03 0.10 -3.46
N GLU A 170 -3.32 0.18 -4.75
CA GLU A 170 -3.89 -0.92 -5.55
C GLU A 170 -2.76 -1.68 -6.27
N PHE A 171 -1.81 -2.26 -5.50
CA PHE A 171 -0.71 -3.08 -5.99
C PHE A 171 -0.60 -4.41 -5.23
#